data_a05ff8a7859287e1ca0b40dd23e378cc
#
_entry.id   a05ff8a7859287e1ca0b40dd23e378cc
#
_cell.length_a   1.000
_cell.length_b   1.000
_cell.length_c   1.000
_cell.angle_alpha   90.00
_cell.angle_beta   90.00
_cell.angle_gamma   90.00
#
_symmetry.space_group_name_H-M   'P 1'
#
loop_
_entity.id
_entity.type
_entity.pdbx_description
1 polymer ?
#
loop_
_entity_poly.entity_id
_entity_poly.type
_entity_poly.pdbx_seq_one_letter_code
_entity_poly.pdbx_strand_id
1 'polypeptide(L)'
;MKKRLFVISAVFILISSLSFLYIYIIKNGNPYTMLLVQYHMKKHMERNDITTDMIVPDNSGYIEPKQVVHKDYYRGFFQLQFKDEPQITYYYGLHKENKAIIQFCKENPLVVSSFKKAKHSEEICAHAYNN
;
A
#
# COMPACT_ATOMS: atom_id res chain seq x y z
N MET A 1 33.47 24.83 -28.83
CA MET A 1 32.71 23.64 -29.28
C MET A 1 32.56 22.60 -28.16
N LYS A 2 33.58 22.15 -27.47
CA LYS A 2 33.51 21.09 -26.44
C LYS A 2 32.50 21.38 -25.30
N LYS A 3 32.43 22.62 -24.78
CA LYS A 3 31.50 23.01 -23.71
C LYS A 3 30.02 22.90 -24.12
N ARG A 4 29.71 23.30 -25.38
CA ARG A 4 28.31 23.21 -25.90
C ARG A 4 27.88 21.76 -26.09
N LEU A 5 28.78 20.91 -26.59
CA LEU A 5 28.55 19.48 -26.76
C LEU A 5 28.27 18.79 -25.41
N PHE A 6 29.06 19.15 -24.38
CA PHE A 6 28.86 18.64 -23.03
C PHE A 6 27.49 19.03 -22.44
N VAL A 7 27.08 20.30 -22.61
CA VAL A 7 25.78 20.77 -22.14
C VAL A 7 24.64 20.03 -22.85
N ILE A 8 24.72 19.85 -24.17
CA ILE A 8 23.71 19.11 -24.94
C ILE A 8 23.61 17.65 -24.46
N SER A 9 24.72 17.00 -24.27
CA SER A 9 24.79 15.64 -23.76
C SER A 9 24.18 15.52 -22.34
N ALA A 10 24.49 16.46 -21.45
CA ALA A 10 23.92 16.48 -20.10
C ALA A 10 22.41 16.67 -20.09
N VAL A 11 21.88 17.57 -20.95
CA VAL A 11 20.45 17.78 -21.10
C VAL A 11 19.76 16.52 -21.65
N PHE A 12 20.37 15.85 -22.62
CA PHE A 12 19.80 14.61 -23.18
C PHE A 12 19.75 13.49 -22.15
N ILE A 13 20.78 13.32 -21.34
CA ILE A 13 20.82 12.35 -20.25
C ILE A 13 19.72 12.66 -19.22
N LEU A 14 19.54 13.95 -18.87
CA LEU A 14 18.51 14.37 -17.90
C LEU A 14 17.10 14.03 -18.42
N ILE A 15 16.79 14.35 -19.67
CA ILE A 15 15.49 14.06 -20.28
C ILE A 15 15.24 12.55 -20.33
N SER A 16 16.23 11.77 -20.70
CA SER A 16 16.13 10.32 -20.75
C SER A 16 15.87 9.73 -19.36
N SER A 17 16.59 10.20 -18.34
CA SER A 17 16.40 9.71 -16.96
C SER A 17 15.00 10.03 -16.39
N LEU A 18 14.45 11.19 -16.70
CA LEU A 18 13.09 11.57 -16.32
C LEU A 18 12.05 10.68 -16.98
N SER A 19 12.24 10.31 -18.25
CA SER A 19 11.35 9.40 -18.98
C SER A 19 11.36 8.00 -18.35
N PHE A 20 12.51 7.47 -17.99
CA PHE A 20 12.61 6.18 -17.30
C PHE A 20 11.94 6.21 -15.92
N LEU A 21 12.15 7.28 -15.15
CA LEU A 21 11.50 7.46 -13.85
C LEU A 21 9.97 7.51 -13.98
N TYR A 22 9.46 8.23 -14.98
CA TYR A 22 8.02 8.31 -15.26
C TYR A 22 7.42 6.94 -15.59
N ILE A 23 8.06 6.15 -16.47
CA ILE A 23 7.64 4.78 -16.79
C ILE A 23 7.67 3.88 -15.55
N TYR A 24 8.70 4.01 -14.72
CA TYR A 24 8.82 3.25 -13.48
C TYR A 24 7.64 3.52 -12.53
N ILE A 25 7.29 4.81 -12.32
CA ILE A 25 6.17 5.21 -11.46
C ILE A 25 4.83 4.69 -12.00
N ILE A 26 4.62 4.72 -13.32
CA ILE A 26 3.38 4.19 -13.92
C ILE A 26 3.24 2.68 -13.70
N LYS A 27 4.34 1.94 -13.83
CA LYS A 27 4.32 0.48 -13.71
C LYS A 27 4.27 -0.03 -12.27
N ASN A 28 4.98 0.62 -11.36
CA ASN A 28 5.19 0.12 -10.00
C ASN A 28 4.48 0.95 -8.93
N GLY A 29 3.76 2.00 -9.32
CA GLY A 29 3.15 2.94 -8.40
C GLY A 29 4.13 3.98 -7.87
N ASN A 30 3.63 4.86 -7.01
CA ASN A 30 4.43 5.94 -6.44
C ASN A 30 5.31 5.41 -5.29
N PRO A 31 6.65 5.39 -5.44
CA PRO A 31 7.55 4.86 -4.42
C PRO A 31 7.46 5.62 -3.09
N TYR A 32 7.15 6.91 -3.12
CA TYR A 32 6.93 7.70 -1.91
C TYR A 32 5.71 7.19 -1.13
N THR A 33 4.59 6.91 -1.82
CA THR A 33 3.39 6.37 -1.19
C THR A 33 3.67 4.98 -0.60
N MET A 34 4.39 4.13 -1.31
CA MET A 34 4.79 2.81 -0.83
C MET A 34 5.58 2.90 0.48
N LEU A 35 6.62 3.72 0.51
CA LEU A 35 7.43 3.91 1.72
C LEU A 35 6.63 4.48 2.89
N LEU A 36 5.74 5.44 2.60
CA LEU A 36 4.89 6.06 3.61
C LEU A 36 3.92 5.04 4.23
N VAL A 37 3.25 4.25 3.41
CA VAL A 37 2.31 3.20 3.88
C VAL A 37 3.06 2.14 4.68
N GLN A 38 4.21 1.67 4.21
CA GLN A 38 5.03 0.69 4.93
C GLN A 38 5.50 1.21 6.30
N TYR A 39 5.95 2.47 6.36
CA TYR A 39 6.39 3.09 7.61
C TYR A 39 5.26 3.16 8.66
N HIS A 40 4.09 3.64 8.24
CA HIS A 40 2.94 3.74 9.15
C HIS A 40 2.39 2.37 9.52
N MET A 41 2.41 1.41 8.58
CA MET A 41 1.99 0.05 8.86
C MET A 41 2.90 -0.65 9.88
N LYS A 42 4.21 -0.46 9.76
CA LYS A 42 5.17 -0.97 10.75
C LYS A 42 4.84 -0.45 12.15
N LYS A 43 4.59 0.84 12.31
CA LYS A 43 4.18 1.42 13.59
C LYS A 43 2.82 0.90 14.09
N HIS A 44 1.88 0.65 13.18
CA HIS A 44 0.59 0.06 13.53
C HIS A 44 0.76 -1.37 14.05
N MET A 45 1.58 -2.17 13.38
CA MET A 45 1.91 -3.53 13.84
C MET A 45 2.56 -3.53 15.22
N GLU A 46 3.54 -2.66 15.45
CA GLU A 46 4.20 -2.50 16.75
C GLU A 46 3.24 -2.12 17.89
N ARG A 47 2.25 -1.25 17.62
CA ARG A 47 1.24 -0.84 18.61
C ARG A 47 0.22 -1.93 18.95
N ASN A 48 -0.02 -2.83 18.01
CA ASN A 48 -1.00 -3.92 18.17
C ASN A 48 -0.34 -5.27 18.44
N ASP A 49 0.95 -5.26 18.82
CA ASP A 49 1.75 -6.46 19.12
C ASP A 49 1.74 -7.51 17.99
N ILE A 50 1.60 -7.04 16.73
CA ILE A 50 1.67 -7.90 15.53
C ILE A 50 3.14 -8.08 15.16
N THR A 51 3.66 -9.27 15.41
CA THR A 51 5.05 -9.62 15.10
C THR A 51 5.19 -10.38 13.78
N THR A 52 6.38 -10.36 13.19
CA THR A 52 6.65 -11.00 11.89
C THR A 52 6.48 -12.50 11.89
N ASP A 53 6.61 -13.14 13.06
CA ASP A 53 6.37 -14.57 13.22
C ASP A 53 4.88 -14.95 13.21
N MET A 54 3.97 -14.01 13.43
CA MET A 54 2.52 -14.21 13.35
C MET A 54 1.99 -14.16 11.91
N ILE A 55 2.73 -13.57 10.97
CA ILE A 55 2.27 -13.33 9.60
C ILE A 55 2.90 -14.32 8.60
N VAL A 56 2.24 -14.49 7.44
CA VAL A 56 2.76 -15.24 6.28
C VAL A 56 3.52 -14.24 5.40
N PRO A 57 4.86 -14.29 5.32
CA PRO A 57 5.65 -13.25 4.63
C PRO A 57 5.32 -13.12 3.15
N ASP A 58 5.15 -14.25 2.45
CA ASP A 58 4.91 -14.29 1.00
C ASP A 58 3.56 -13.68 0.59
N ASN A 59 2.61 -13.63 1.54
CA ASN A 59 1.26 -13.09 1.33
C ASN A 59 1.00 -11.81 2.12
N SER A 60 2.05 -11.19 2.65
CA SER A 60 1.94 -9.95 3.43
C SER A 60 2.88 -8.88 2.87
N GLY A 61 2.37 -7.68 2.67
CA GLY A 61 3.16 -6.58 2.14
C GLY A 61 2.33 -5.49 1.44
N TYR A 62 3.03 -4.53 0.87
CA TYR A 62 2.43 -3.46 0.09
C TYR A 62 1.91 -3.97 -1.25
N ILE A 63 0.71 -3.53 -1.62
CA ILE A 63 0.12 -3.76 -2.94
C ILE A 63 -0.37 -2.45 -3.55
N GLU A 64 -0.24 -2.33 -4.86
CA GLU A 64 -0.82 -1.23 -5.64
C GLU A 64 -2.19 -1.69 -6.19
N PRO A 65 -3.31 -1.05 -5.78
CA PRO A 65 -4.63 -1.46 -6.23
C PRO A 65 -4.84 -1.09 -7.71
N LYS A 66 -5.54 -1.94 -8.44
CA LYS A 66 -5.92 -1.68 -9.83
C LYS A 66 -7.07 -0.68 -9.93
N GLN A 67 -7.93 -0.62 -8.94
CA GLN A 67 -9.09 0.26 -8.88
C GLN A 67 -8.76 1.57 -8.16
N VAL A 68 -9.59 2.59 -8.39
CA VAL A 68 -9.46 3.88 -7.71
C VAL A 68 -9.89 3.74 -6.25
N VAL A 69 -8.97 4.00 -5.36
CA VAL A 69 -9.19 4.00 -3.91
C VAL A 69 -9.99 5.24 -3.51
N HIS A 70 -10.75 5.14 -2.42
CA HIS A 70 -11.46 6.27 -1.82
C HIS A 70 -10.49 7.45 -1.62
N LYS A 71 -10.96 8.66 -1.95
CA LYS A 71 -10.15 9.91 -1.98
C LYS A 71 -9.41 10.22 -0.68
N ASP A 72 -9.94 9.76 0.46
CA ASP A 72 -9.38 10.05 1.78
C ASP A 72 -8.17 9.19 2.12
N TYR A 73 -7.89 8.16 1.32
CA TYR A 73 -6.75 7.26 1.50
C TYR A 73 -5.65 7.51 0.46
N TYR A 74 -4.43 7.18 0.82
CA TYR A 74 -3.35 7.03 -0.16
C TYR A 74 -3.64 5.85 -1.08
N ARG A 75 -3.10 5.94 -2.32
CA ARG A 75 -3.29 4.90 -3.32
C ARG A 75 -2.47 3.69 -2.97
N GLY A 76 -2.48 2.90 -2.32
CA GLY A 76 -1.71 1.72 -1.96
C GLY A 76 -2.21 1.13 -0.66
N PHE A 77 -2.25 -0.17 -0.63
CA PHE A 77 -2.70 -0.91 0.54
C PHE A 77 -1.56 -1.73 1.11
N PHE A 78 -1.68 -2.07 2.37
CA PHE A 78 -0.88 -3.11 2.96
C PHE A 78 -1.77 -4.32 3.24
N GLN A 79 -1.40 -5.49 2.74
CA GLN A 79 -2.11 -6.73 3.04
C GLN A 79 -1.38 -7.51 4.13
N LEU A 80 -2.14 -8.14 5.01
CA LEU A 80 -1.65 -9.08 6.00
C LEU A 80 -2.43 -10.38 5.93
N GLN A 81 -1.70 -11.49 6.01
CA GLN A 81 -2.26 -12.81 6.22
C GLN A 81 -1.63 -13.41 7.48
N PHE A 82 -2.46 -13.81 8.43
CA PHE A 82 -1.98 -14.40 9.68
C PHE A 82 -1.83 -15.92 9.55
N LYS A 83 -0.81 -16.49 10.18
CA LYS A 83 -0.55 -17.94 10.15
C LYS A 83 -1.64 -18.77 10.80
N ASP A 84 -2.31 -18.21 11.81
CA ASP A 84 -3.42 -18.85 12.53
C ASP A 84 -4.77 -18.69 11.81
N GLU A 85 -4.83 -17.85 10.76
CA GLU A 85 -6.01 -17.62 9.91
C GLU A 85 -5.62 -17.49 8.42
N PRO A 86 -4.95 -18.50 7.82
CA PRO A 86 -4.34 -18.39 6.49
C PRO A 86 -5.36 -18.27 5.35
N GLN A 87 -6.64 -18.50 5.59
CA GLN A 87 -7.72 -18.34 4.61
C GLN A 87 -8.21 -16.89 4.50
N ILE A 88 -7.81 -16.00 5.41
CA ILE A 88 -8.27 -14.60 5.45
C ILE A 88 -7.09 -13.68 5.16
N THR A 89 -7.28 -12.76 4.22
CA THR A 89 -6.36 -11.65 3.95
C THR A 89 -6.99 -10.34 4.43
N TYR A 90 -6.29 -9.64 5.28
CA TYR A 90 -6.68 -8.35 5.82
C TYR A 90 -6.00 -7.24 5.01
N TYR A 91 -6.76 -6.19 4.68
CA TYR A 91 -6.27 -5.05 3.91
C TYR A 91 -6.30 -3.79 4.77
N TYR A 92 -5.23 -3.03 4.71
CA TYR A 92 -5.05 -1.80 5.48
C TYR A 92 -4.73 -0.63 4.55
N GLY A 93 -5.40 0.50 4.78
CA GLY A 93 -5.14 1.74 4.08
C GLY A 93 -4.59 2.82 5.00
N LEU A 94 -3.81 3.73 4.43
CA LEU A 94 -3.30 4.91 5.13
C LEU A 94 -4.19 6.12 4.84
N HIS A 95 -4.84 6.64 5.85
CA HIS A 95 -5.66 7.85 5.73
C HIS A 95 -4.79 9.09 5.50
N LYS A 96 -5.21 10.00 4.60
CA LYS A 96 -4.39 11.15 4.17
C LYS A 96 -4.24 12.22 5.25
N GLU A 97 -5.30 12.53 5.97
CA GLU A 97 -5.29 13.62 6.96
C GLU A 97 -4.52 13.25 8.22
N ASN A 98 -4.98 12.24 8.93
CA ASN A 98 -4.47 11.88 10.26
C ASN A 98 -3.34 10.85 10.22
N LYS A 99 -2.97 10.33 9.03
CA LYS A 99 -1.95 9.28 8.85
C LYS A 99 -2.22 8.01 9.68
N ALA A 100 -3.48 7.75 9.99
CA ALA A 100 -3.90 6.53 10.65
C ALA A 100 -3.94 5.36 9.66
N ILE A 101 -3.50 4.19 10.11
CA ILE A 101 -3.75 2.93 9.42
C ILE A 101 -5.14 2.46 9.84
N ILE A 102 -5.96 2.12 8.86
CA ILE A 102 -7.33 1.64 9.07
C ILE A 102 -7.51 0.34 8.28
N GLN A 103 -8.06 -0.66 8.92
CA GLN A 103 -8.42 -1.92 8.26
C GLN A 103 -9.63 -1.69 7.34
N PHE A 104 -9.58 -2.24 6.13
CA PHE A 104 -10.72 -2.18 5.20
C PHE A 104 -11.70 -3.32 5.43
N CYS A 105 -12.98 -2.98 5.41
CA CYS A 105 -14.05 -3.96 5.44
C CYS A 105 -14.05 -4.78 4.13
N LYS A 106 -14.26 -6.07 4.22
CA LYS A 106 -14.37 -6.92 3.05
C LYS A 106 -15.78 -6.80 2.49
N GLU A 107 -15.91 -6.23 1.30
CA GLU A 107 -17.22 -5.95 0.66
C GLU A 107 -17.87 -7.19 0.01
N ASN A 108 -17.37 -8.39 0.22
CA ASN A 108 -17.96 -9.58 -0.35
C ASN A 108 -19.10 -10.10 0.56
N PRO A 109 -20.38 -10.02 0.12
CA PRO A 109 -21.53 -10.42 0.94
C PRO A 109 -21.50 -11.89 1.40
N LEU A 110 -20.77 -12.76 0.70
CA LEU A 110 -20.59 -14.15 1.10
C LEU A 110 -19.59 -14.33 2.26
N VAL A 111 -18.82 -13.30 2.59
CA VAL A 111 -17.75 -13.33 3.60
C VAL A 111 -18.04 -12.42 4.78
N VAL A 112 -19.01 -11.50 4.69
CA VAL A 112 -19.35 -10.53 5.76
C VAL A 112 -19.74 -11.22 7.06
N SER A 113 -20.45 -12.34 7.00
CA SER A 113 -20.81 -13.13 8.20
C SER A 113 -19.61 -13.83 8.83
N SER A 114 -18.63 -14.21 8.01
CA SER A 114 -17.37 -14.84 8.47
C SER A 114 -16.38 -13.80 9.01
N PHE A 115 -16.39 -12.59 8.43
CA PHE A 115 -15.44 -11.54 8.80
C PHE A 115 -15.71 -10.94 10.20
N LYS A 116 -16.97 -10.82 10.61
CA LYS A 116 -17.32 -10.40 11.99
C LYS A 116 -16.85 -11.38 13.07
N LYS A 117 -16.49 -12.61 12.68
CA LYS A 117 -15.95 -13.64 13.58
C LYS A 117 -14.44 -13.83 13.38
N ALA A 118 -13.83 -13.11 12.44
CA ALA A 118 -12.41 -13.23 12.16
C ALA A 118 -11.60 -12.68 13.34
N LYS A 119 -10.58 -13.44 13.73
CA LYS A 119 -9.82 -13.24 14.97
C LYS A 119 -9.06 -11.93 15.01
N HIS A 120 -8.59 -11.47 13.83
CA HIS A 120 -7.80 -10.24 13.67
C HIS A 120 -8.61 -9.10 13.03
N SER A 121 -9.95 -9.20 13.04
CA SER A 121 -10.82 -8.12 12.56
C SER A 121 -10.85 -6.99 13.58
N GLU A 122 -10.58 -5.77 13.13
CA GLU A 122 -10.73 -4.57 13.95
C GLU A 122 -12.23 -4.19 14.05
N GLU A 123 -12.62 -3.59 15.19
CA GLU A 123 -14.01 -3.18 15.42
C GLU A 123 -14.49 -2.10 14.43
N ILE A 124 -13.55 -1.24 14.03
CA ILE A 124 -13.79 -0.15 13.07
C ILE A 124 -13.08 -0.48 11.78
N CYS A 125 -13.87 -0.73 10.75
CA CYS A 125 -13.33 -0.89 9.40
C CYS A 125 -13.90 0.17 8.46
N ALA A 126 -13.17 0.49 7.38
CA ALA A 126 -13.55 1.48 6.39
C ALA A 126 -13.77 0.86 5.00
N HIS A 127 -14.52 1.55 4.15
CA HIS A 127 -14.66 1.15 2.75
C HIS A 127 -13.45 1.60 1.94
N ALA A 128 -12.84 0.67 1.20
CA ALA A 128 -11.64 0.93 0.40
C ALA A 128 -11.95 1.72 -0.88
N TYR A 129 -13.16 1.58 -1.41
CA TYR A 129 -13.57 2.15 -2.69
C TYR A 129 -14.79 3.05 -2.52
N ASN A 130 -14.94 4.03 -3.43
CA ASN A 130 -16.18 4.80 -3.55
C ASN A 130 -17.25 3.88 -4.19
N ASN A 131 -18.39 3.74 -3.54
CA ASN A 131 -19.59 3.19 -4.13
C ASN A 131 -20.22 4.21 -5.07
#